data_c1c361ece2a08656f747190306654542
#
_entry.id   c1c361ece2a08656f747190306654542
#
_cell.length_a   1.000
_cell.length_b   1.000
_cell.length_c   1.000
_cell.angle_alpha   90.00
_cell.angle_beta   90.00
_cell.angle_gamma   90.00
#
_symmetry.space_group_name_H-M   'P 1'
#
loop_
_entity.id
_entity.type
_entity.pdbx_description
1 polymer ?
#
loop_
_entity_poly.entity_id
_entity_poly.type
_entity_poly.pdbx_seq_one_letter_code
_entity_poly.pdbx_strand_id
1 'polypeptide(L)'
;MKEWLRALCYGVLIWGVTGLIGCAPIEPLPPPPSTPVSVSTFTNAAGKWAGILKTIPPLKDDDWVTLMIRNDGAYEFVSVRTIGILHGKGTFTLIDGKLKAETERGWVLGMLYEEDGRRMLKVIGASKDGTQYAADLAPTK
;
A
#
# COMPACT_ATOMS: atom_id res chain seq x y z
N MET A 1 15.17 18.75 76.94
CA MET A 1 14.23 18.09 76.01
C MET A 1 13.72 19.05 74.93
N LYS A 2 14.58 19.75 74.21
CA LYS A 2 14.13 20.68 73.16
C LYS A 2 15.06 20.73 71.92
N GLU A 3 16.06 19.90 71.88
CA GLU A 3 17.08 19.93 70.82
C GLU A 3 16.97 18.78 69.81
N TRP A 4 16.11 17.80 70.04
CA TRP A 4 16.03 16.60 69.20
C TRP A 4 14.99 16.68 68.07
N LEU A 5 14.23 17.77 67.99
CA LEU A 5 13.17 17.94 66.94
C LEU A 5 13.63 18.72 65.71
N ARG A 6 14.89 19.21 65.68
CA ARG A 6 15.41 20.00 64.55
C ARG A 6 16.26 19.21 63.56
N ALA A 7 16.65 17.97 63.88
CA ALA A 7 17.47 17.13 63.02
C ALA A 7 16.70 16.24 62.07
N LEU A 8 15.37 16.20 62.12
CA LEU A 8 14.52 15.30 61.31
C LEU A 8 13.91 15.95 60.06
N CYS A 9 14.10 17.26 59.83
CA CYS A 9 13.48 17.97 58.71
C CYS A 9 14.42 18.20 57.50
N TYR A 10 15.69 17.78 57.58
CA TYR A 10 16.63 18.01 56.45
C TYR A 10 16.95 16.75 55.63
N GLY A 11 16.35 15.61 55.92
CA GLY A 11 16.66 14.33 55.28
C GLY A 11 15.73 13.89 54.15
N VAL A 12 14.65 14.64 53.82
CA VAL A 12 13.58 14.13 52.93
C VAL A 12 13.51 14.90 51.60
N LEU A 13 14.43 15.85 51.32
CA LEU A 13 14.31 16.74 50.16
C LEU A 13 15.29 16.44 49.00
N ILE A 14 15.97 15.30 48.95
CA ILE A 14 16.99 14.99 47.90
C ILE A 14 16.62 13.71 47.10
N TRP A 15 15.45 13.14 47.26
CA TRP A 15 15.04 11.96 46.45
C TRP A 15 13.82 12.23 45.61
N GLY A 16 13.92 13.12 44.65
CA GLY A 16 12.75 13.49 43.84
C GLY A 16 13.04 13.92 42.40
N VAL A 17 14.24 13.72 41.86
CA VAL A 17 14.54 14.08 40.47
C VAL A 17 15.32 12.97 39.80
N THR A 18 14.76 11.78 39.73
CA THR A 18 15.29 10.71 38.86
C THR A 18 14.19 10.27 37.92
N GLY A 19 14.30 10.74 36.67
CA GLY A 19 13.97 9.91 35.52
C GLY A 19 12.53 9.85 35.08
N LEU A 20 12.04 10.88 34.45
CA LEU A 20 11.08 10.73 33.37
C LEU A 20 11.83 11.01 32.05
N ILE A 21 12.79 10.15 31.69
CA ILE A 21 13.13 9.97 30.28
C ILE A 21 11.95 9.18 29.72
N GLY A 22 10.86 9.88 29.43
CA GLY A 22 9.75 9.34 28.65
C GLY A 22 10.31 9.02 27.27
N CYS A 23 10.39 7.73 26.92
CA CYS A 23 10.46 7.34 25.53
C CYS A 23 9.22 7.93 24.86
N ALA A 24 9.36 9.07 24.21
CA ALA A 24 8.33 9.58 23.32
C ALA A 24 8.08 8.47 22.28
N PRO A 25 6.84 8.02 22.07
CA PRO A 25 6.55 7.11 21.00
C PRO A 25 7.02 7.76 19.70
N ILE A 26 7.87 7.06 18.94
CA ILE A 26 8.27 7.50 17.61
C ILE A 26 7.00 7.42 16.78
N GLU A 27 6.38 8.57 16.54
CA GLU A 27 5.25 8.67 15.63
C GLU A 27 5.76 8.24 14.24
N PRO A 28 5.17 7.22 13.60
CA PRO A 28 5.60 6.83 12.26
C PRO A 28 5.43 8.05 11.33
N LEU A 29 6.49 8.36 10.59
CA LEU A 29 6.46 9.41 9.59
C LEU A 29 5.27 9.19 8.65
N PRO A 30 4.49 10.23 8.34
CA PRO A 30 3.41 10.10 7.38
C PRO A 30 3.97 9.58 6.05
N PRO A 31 3.26 8.66 5.37
CA PRO A 31 3.72 8.15 4.09
C PRO A 31 3.93 9.32 3.12
N PRO A 32 4.93 9.24 2.25
CA PRO A 32 5.20 10.29 1.28
C PRO A 32 3.95 10.56 0.42
N PRO A 33 3.69 11.81 0.04
CA PRO A 33 2.52 12.16 -0.75
C PRO A 33 2.60 11.50 -2.13
N SER A 34 1.60 10.68 -2.47
CA SER A 34 1.46 10.12 -3.81
C SER A 34 0.72 11.10 -4.72
N THR A 35 1.29 11.40 -5.89
CA THR A 35 0.69 12.31 -6.87
C THR A 35 0.01 11.50 -7.98
N PRO A 36 -1.30 11.64 -8.20
CA PRO A 36 -1.98 10.98 -9.30
C PRO A 36 -1.44 11.46 -10.65
N VAL A 37 -1.18 10.50 -11.56
CA VAL A 37 -0.74 10.76 -12.93
C VAL A 37 -1.86 10.36 -13.88
N SER A 38 -2.35 11.30 -14.69
CA SER A 38 -3.38 11.01 -15.68
C SER A 38 -2.81 10.18 -16.84
N VAL A 39 -3.47 9.08 -17.15
CA VAL A 39 -3.13 8.22 -18.29
C VAL A 39 -3.85 8.76 -19.53
N SER A 40 -3.16 9.52 -20.37
CA SER A 40 -3.70 10.06 -21.62
C SER A 40 -3.60 9.08 -22.80
N THR A 41 -2.61 8.20 -22.75
CA THR A 41 -2.39 7.15 -23.74
C THR A 41 -1.94 5.87 -23.03
N PHE A 42 -2.19 4.71 -23.61
CA PHE A 42 -1.73 3.44 -23.05
C PHE A 42 -0.21 3.37 -22.88
N THR A 43 0.55 4.07 -23.73
CA THR A 43 2.01 4.15 -23.62
C THR A 43 2.49 4.67 -22.26
N ASN A 44 1.70 5.52 -21.59
CA ASN A 44 2.03 6.03 -20.26
C ASN A 44 2.07 4.92 -19.19
N ALA A 45 1.25 3.88 -19.37
CA ALA A 45 1.13 2.76 -18.44
C ALA A 45 1.67 1.45 -19.01
N ALA A 46 2.11 1.44 -20.28
CA ALA A 46 2.65 0.26 -20.93
C ALA A 46 3.92 -0.23 -20.24
N GLY A 47 4.08 -1.56 -20.17
CA GLY A 47 5.22 -2.20 -19.56
C GLY A 47 4.82 -3.34 -18.63
N LYS A 48 5.80 -3.84 -17.93
CA LYS A 48 5.64 -4.93 -16.95
C LYS A 48 5.62 -4.36 -15.54
N TRP A 49 4.62 -4.74 -14.79
CA TRP A 49 4.35 -4.32 -13.42
C TRP A 49 4.27 -5.53 -12.51
N ALA A 50 4.78 -5.42 -11.29
CA ALA A 50 4.67 -6.51 -10.34
C ALA A 50 4.47 -5.99 -8.91
N GLY A 51 3.82 -6.80 -8.07
CA GLY A 51 3.56 -6.48 -6.68
C GLY A 51 2.70 -7.52 -6.01
N ILE A 52 2.18 -7.15 -4.84
CA ILE A 52 1.37 -8.02 -4.02
C ILE A 52 -0.10 -7.66 -4.22
N LEU A 53 -0.90 -8.66 -4.58
CA LEU A 53 -2.35 -8.56 -4.68
C LEU A 53 -2.98 -8.99 -3.35
N LYS A 54 -3.76 -8.10 -2.77
CA LYS A 54 -4.54 -8.34 -1.55
C LYS A 54 -6.00 -8.53 -1.91
N THR A 55 -6.68 -9.44 -1.21
CA THR A 55 -8.13 -9.63 -1.29
C THR A 55 -8.84 -8.99 -0.10
N ILE A 56 -10.09 -8.56 -0.30
CA ILE A 56 -10.94 -7.97 0.74
C ILE A 56 -12.29 -8.71 0.75
N PRO A 57 -12.63 -9.44 1.81
CA PRO A 57 -11.84 -9.68 3.03
C PRO A 57 -10.52 -10.41 2.74
N PRO A 58 -9.50 -10.23 3.60
CA PRO A 58 -8.20 -10.84 3.37
C PRO A 58 -8.31 -12.36 3.35
N LEU A 59 -7.81 -12.95 2.29
CA LEU A 59 -7.53 -14.39 2.25
C LEU A 59 -6.23 -14.64 3.02
N LYS A 60 -6.01 -15.91 3.39
CA LYS A 60 -4.95 -16.31 4.32
C LYS A 60 -3.54 -15.94 3.85
N ASP A 61 -3.32 -15.85 2.52
CA ASP A 61 -2.05 -15.55 1.89
C ASP A 61 -2.23 -14.47 0.83
N ASP A 62 -1.29 -13.53 0.77
CA ASP A 62 -1.20 -12.54 -0.30
C ASP A 62 -0.66 -13.19 -1.58
N ASP A 63 -1.21 -12.80 -2.73
CA ASP A 63 -0.79 -13.31 -4.02
C ASP A 63 0.28 -12.40 -4.63
N TRP A 64 1.32 -12.97 -5.22
CA TRP A 64 2.22 -12.21 -6.09
C TRP A 64 1.61 -12.08 -7.49
N VAL A 65 1.48 -10.86 -8.00
CA VAL A 65 0.94 -10.60 -9.32
C VAL A 65 1.95 -9.91 -10.24
N THR A 66 1.98 -10.34 -11.47
CA THR A 66 2.65 -9.67 -12.58
C THR A 66 1.60 -9.25 -13.60
N LEU A 67 1.61 -7.98 -14.01
CA LEU A 67 0.73 -7.42 -15.02
C LEU A 67 1.57 -6.85 -16.16
N MET A 68 1.32 -7.30 -17.38
CA MET A 68 1.89 -6.74 -18.61
C MET A 68 0.82 -5.92 -19.31
N ILE A 69 1.12 -4.66 -19.61
CA ILE A 69 0.25 -3.76 -20.39
C ILE A 69 0.97 -3.40 -21.70
N ARG A 70 0.29 -3.57 -22.81
CA ARG A 70 0.79 -3.22 -24.14
C ARG A 70 0.36 -1.81 -24.55
N ASN A 71 1.03 -1.26 -25.55
CA ASN A 71 0.75 0.08 -26.06
C ASN A 71 -0.65 0.23 -26.70
N ASP A 72 -1.30 -0.86 -27.06
CA ASP A 72 -2.68 -0.93 -27.57
C ASP A 72 -3.73 -1.09 -26.49
N GLY A 73 -3.32 -1.15 -25.22
CA GLY A 73 -4.20 -1.36 -24.07
C GLY A 73 -4.48 -2.83 -23.77
N ALA A 74 -4.01 -3.77 -24.56
CA ALA A 74 -4.10 -5.19 -24.23
C ALA A 74 -3.27 -5.48 -22.97
N TYR A 75 -3.81 -6.31 -22.10
CA TYR A 75 -3.10 -6.72 -20.88
C TYR A 75 -3.13 -8.22 -20.68
N GLU A 76 -2.11 -8.71 -20.00
CA GLU A 76 -2.02 -10.07 -19.47
C GLU A 76 -1.57 -10.01 -18.02
N PHE A 77 -2.18 -10.78 -17.14
CA PHE A 77 -1.71 -10.91 -15.78
C PHE A 77 -1.49 -12.37 -15.39
N VAL A 78 -0.54 -12.56 -14.48
CA VAL A 78 -0.23 -13.83 -13.85
C VAL A 78 -0.23 -13.59 -12.34
N SER A 79 -1.05 -14.33 -11.61
CA SER A 79 -1.06 -14.33 -10.15
C SER A 79 -0.58 -15.67 -9.64
N VAL A 80 0.47 -15.66 -8.82
CA VAL A 80 1.03 -16.86 -8.20
C VAL A 80 0.47 -16.97 -6.79
N ARG A 81 -0.24 -18.06 -6.55
CA ARG A 81 -0.90 -18.37 -5.28
C ARG A 81 -0.31 -19.63 -4.67
N THR A 82 -0.49 -19.81 -3.38
CA THR A 82 -0.12 -21.07 -2.69
C THR A 82 -0.76 -22.31 -3.33
N ILE A 83 -1.96 -22.17 -3.89
CA ILE A 83 -2.73 -23.29 -4.50
C ILE A 83 -2.59 -23.36 -6.02
N GLY A 84 -1.75 -22.54 -6.67
CA GLY A 84 -1.57 -22.58 -8.11
C GLY A 84 -1.36 -21.22 -8.78
N ILE A 85 -1.36 -21.22 -10.10
CA ILE A 85 -1.14 -20.03 -10.93
C ILE A 85 -2.44 -19.67 -11.63
N LEU A 86 -2.86 -18.40 -11.51
CA LEU A 86 -3.99 -17.84 -12.22
C LEU A 86 -3.49 -16.95 -13.35
N HIS A 87 -4.00 -17.15 -14.55
CA HIS A 87 -3.74 -16.31 -15.72
C HIS A 87 -5.02 -15.59 -16.14
N GLY A 88 -4.87 -14.36 -16.59
CA GLY A 88 -5.94 -13.61 -17.21
C GLY A 88 -5.42 -12.67 -18.27
N LYS A 89 -6.28 -12.32 -19.22
CA LYS A 89 -6.00 -11.36 -20.29
C LYS A 89 -7.24 -10.57 -20.64
N GLY A 90 -7.05 -9.39 -21.20
CA GLY A 90 -8.13 -8.54 -21.64
C GLY A 90 -7.61 -7.27 -22.30
N THR A 91 -8.46 -6.27 -22.40
CA THR A 91 -8.13 -4.95 -22.95
C THR A 91 -8.65 -3.90 -22.00
N PHE A 92 -7.79 -2.93 -21.69
CA PHE A 92 -8.19 -1.72 -20.97
C PHE A 92 -8.81 -0.70 -21.92
N THR A 93 -9.73 0.08 -21.38
CA THR A 93 -10.21 1.35 -21.95
C THR A 93 -9.68 2.50 -21.09
N LEU A 94 -9.48 3.67 -21.69
CA LEU A 94 -9.09 4.88 -20.97
C LEU A 94 -10.34 5.70 -20.64
N ILE A 95 -10.59 5.92 -19.35
CA ILE A 95 -11.71 6.71 -18.85
C ILE A 95 -11.19 7.63 -17.74
N ASP A 96 -11.36 8.93 -17.90
CA ASP A 96 -10.95 9.96 -16.91
C ASP A 96 -9.50 9.80 -16.46
N GLY A 97 -8.60 9.51 -17.39
CA GLY A 97 -7.18 9.34 -17.10
C GLY A 97 -6.82 8.06 -16.34
N LYS A 98 -7.71 7.08 -16.33
CA LYS A 98 -7.53 5.78 -15.67
C LYS A 98 -7.73 4.64 -16.66
N LEU A 99 -7.13 3.49 -16.34
CA LEU A 99 -7.31 2.24 -17.07
C LEU A 99 -8.52 1.50 -16.51
N LYS A 100 -9.52 1.22 -17.32
CA LYS A 100 -10.69 0.43 -16.92
C LYS A 100 -10.80 -0.82 -17.78
N ALA A 101 -11.01 -1.96 -17.17
CA ALA A 101 -11.43 -3.19 -17.85
C ALA A 101 -12.68 -3.74 -17.18
N GLU A 102 -13.62 -4.20 -17.99
CA GLU A 102 -14.86 -4.83 -17.56
C GLU A 102 -15.01 -6.15 -18.32
N THR A 103 -15.21 -7.22 -17.58
CA THR A 103 -15.30 -8.57 -18.12
C THR A 103 -16.52 -9.28 -17.54
N GLU A 104 -16.86 -10.42 -18.10
CA GLU A 104 -17.91 -11.28 -17.53
C GLU A 104 -17.60 -11.74 -16.10
N ARG A 105 -16.35 -11.70 -15.69
CA ARG A 105 -15.89 -12.13 -14.35
C ARG A 105 -15.83 -11.00 -13.32
N GLY A 106 -15.93 -9.74 -13.75
CA GLY A 106 -15.84 -8.57 -12.86
C GLY A 106 -15.21 -7.37 -13.56
N TRP A 107 -14.78 -6.41 -12.77
CA TRP A 107 -14.16 -5.18 -13.26
C TRP A 107 -12.80 -4.93 -12.61
N VAL A 108 -11.97 -4.17 -13.30
CA VAL A 108 -10.63 -3.74 -12.85
C VAL A 108 -10.44 -2.28 -13.19
N LEU A 109 -9.88 -1.51 -12.28
CA LEU A 109 -9.50 -0.12 -12.45
C LEU A 109 -8.02 0.04 -12.09
N GLY A 110 -7.22 0.54 -13.05
CA GLY A 110 -5.82 0.88 -12.87
C GLY A 110 -5.63 2.40 -12.80
N MET A 111 -4.91 2.86 -11.79
CA MET A 111 -4.57 4.26 -11.57
C MET A 111 -3.06 4.41 -11.48
N LEU A 112 -2.50 5.28 -12.32
CA LEU A 112 -1.07 5.59 -12.29
C LEU A 112 -0.82 6.73 -11.30
N TYR A 113 0.24 6.63 -10.52
CA TYR A 113 0.68 7.70 -9.64
C TYR A 113 2.20 7.70 -9.50
N GLU A 114 2.73 8.77 -8.98
CA GLU A 114 4.14 8.94 -8.70
C GLU A 114 4.35 9.04 -7.19
N GLU A 115 5.29 8.26 -6.68
CA GLU A 115 5.69 8.21 -5.30
C GLU A 115 7.21 8.22 -5.24
N ASP A 116 7.80 9.21 -4.57
CA ASP A 116 9.26 9.40 -4.48
C ASP A 116 10.00 9.36 -5.84
N GLY A 117 9.39 9.97 -6.88
CA GLY A 117 9.94 9.98 -8.23
C GLY A 117 9.85 8.63 -8.96
N ARG A 118 9.11 7.66 -8.42
CA ARG A 118 8.87 6.36 -9.03
C ARG A 118 7.41 6.25 -9.46
N ARG A 119 7.22 5.74 -10.66
CA ARG A 119 5.86 5.41 -11.11
C ARG A 119 5.37 4.14 -10.44
N MET A 120 4.15 4.19 -9.97
CA MET A 120 3.45 3.07 -9.37
C MET A 120 2.08 2.92 -10.04
N LEU A 121 1.60 1.71 -10.18
CA LEU A 121 0.29 1.41 -10.71
C LEU A 121 -0.57 0.78 -9.61
N LYS A 122 -1.57 1.52 -9.14
CA LYS A 122 -2.56 0.98 -8.21
C LYS A 122 -3.67 0.32 -9.01
N VAL A 123 -3.91 -0.93 -8.71
CA VAL A 123 -4.99 -1.73 -9.33
C VAL A 123 -5.99 -2.08 -8.26
N ILE A 124 -7.26 -1.80 -8.52
CA ILE A 124 -8.39 -2.25 -7.71
C ILE A 124 -9.39 -2.96 -8.59
N GLY A 125 -10.14 -3.88 -8.04
CA GLY A 125 -11.14 -4.60 -8.80
C GLY A 125 -12.09 -5.39 -7.91
N ALA A 126 -13.13 -5.91 -8.54
CA ALA A 126 -14.04 -6.84 -7.89
C ALA A 126 -14.48 -7.91 -8.88
N SER A 127 -14.56 -9.14 -8.42
CA SER A 127 -15.21 -10.23 -9.16
C SER A 127 -16.72 -10.24 -8.93
N LYS A 128 -17.45 -10.93 -9.79
CA LYS A 128 -18.92 -11.02 -9.68
C LYS A 128 -19.41 -11.71 -8.40
N ASP A 129 -18.58 -12.54 -7.77
CA ASP A 129 -18.88 -13.17 -6.49
C ASP A 129 -18.74 -12.21 -5.29
N GLY A 130 -18.36 -10.94 -5.55
CA GLY A 130 -18.18 -9.92 -4.52
C GLY A 130 -16.79 -9.84 -3.92
N THR A 131 -15.85 -10.70 -4.32
CA THR A 131 -14.46 -10.61 -3.87
C THR A 131 -13.83 -9.35 -4.45
N GLN A 132 -13.25 -8.51 -3.58
CA GLN A 132 -12.53 -7.30 -3.98
C GLN A 132 -11.02 -7.56 -3.97
N TYR A 133 -10.32 -6.84 -4.83
CA TYR A 133 -8.87 -6.95 -5.00
C TYR A 133 -8.22 -5.58 -4.97
N ALA A 134 -7.04 -5.50 -4.40
CA ALA A 134 -6.19 -4.30 -4.45
C ALA A 134 -4.73 -4.70 -4.58
N ALA A 135 -3.99 -3.99 -5.44
CA ALA A 135 -2.55 -4.18 -5.58
C ALA A 135 -1.87 -2.83 -5.86
N ASP A 136 -0.72 -2.62 -5.26
CA ASP A 136 0.21 -1.56 -5.61
C ASP A 136 1.38 -2.20 -6.34
N LEU A 137 1.52 -1.86 -7.63
CA LEU A 137 2.46 -2.50 -8.55
C LEU A 137 3.59 -1.53 -8.91
N ALA A 138 4.82 -2.01 -8.83
CA ALA A 138 6.00 -1.31 -9.28
C ALA A 138 6.39 -1.76 -10.70
N PRO A 139 7.00 -0.88 -11.52
CA PRO A 139 7.52 -1.29 -12.81
C PRO A 139 8.68 -2.26 -12.65
N THR A 140 8.71 -3.29 -13.50
CA THR A 140 9.81 -4.26 -13.53
C THR A 140 10.53 -4.20 -14.88
N LYS A 141 11.80 -4.56 -14.88
CA LYS A 141 12.60 -4.69 -16.10
C LYS A 141 12.25 -5.97 -16.85
#